data_1fe9106265502b820c26f93789422df4
#
_entry.id   1fe9106265502b820c26f93789422df4
#
_cell.length_a   1.000
_cell.length_b   1.000
_cell.length_c   1.000
_cell.angle_alpha   90.00
_cell.angle_beta   90.00
_cell.angle_gamma   90.00
#
_symmetry.space_group_name_H-M   'P 1'
#
loop_
_entity.id
_entity.type
_entity.pdbx_description
1 polymer ?
#
loop_
_entity_poly.entity_id
_entity_poly.type
_entity_poly.pdbx_seq_one_letter_code
_entity_poly.pdbx_strand_id
1 'polypeptide(L)'
;VKVGYPDKWKDYSALEIKDDSYWANIERANEWDYNEMIAKAGKPVDKDEWLMTPQTVNAYYNPTTNEICFPAAILQPPFFDMNADDAMNYGAIGVVIGHEMTHGFDDQGRQYDKDGNLKDWWTEEDAKKFEERAQVMVNFFDSIEVAPGVHANGSLTLGENIADHGGLQVSFQAFKNATEAAPLEIVD
;
A
#
# COMPACT_ATOMS: atom_id res chain seq x y z
N VAL A 1 -8.27 1.54 -9.11
CA VAL A 1 -7.03 0.73 -9.16
C VAL A 1 -6.13 1.32 -10.21
N LYS A 2 -4.85 1.54 -9.86
CA LYS A 2 -3.80 2.06 -10.75
C LYS A 2 -2.73 0.97 -10.95
N VAL A 3 -2.31 0.75 -12.20
CA VAL A 3 -1.34 -0.31 -12.53
C VAL A 3 -0.36 0.20 -13.59
N GLY A 4 0.93 -0.01 -13.36
CA GLY A 4 1.99 0.28 -14.31
C GLY A 4 2.54 1.71 -14.21
N TYR A 5 1.91 2.64 -14.90
CA TYR A 5 2.35 4.04 -14.97
C TYR A 5 1.15 4.98 -15.22
N PRO A 6 1.27 6.28 -14.88
CA PRO A 6 0.17 7.22 -15.06
C PRO A 6 -0.09 7.54 -16.54
N ASP A 7 -1.35 7.77 -16.91
CA ASP A 7 -1.72 8.27 -18.24
C ASP A 7 -1.20 9.69 -18.46
N LYS A 8 -1.21 10.50 -17.41
CA LYS A 8 -0.66 11.87 -17.40
C LYS A 8 0.55 11.95 -16.48
N TRP A 9 1.71 12.18 -17.07
CA TRP A 9 2.96 12.36 -16.32
C TRP A 9 3.01 13.70 -15.61
N LYS A 10 3.69 13.72 -14.44
CA LYS A 10 3.94 14.95 -13.68
C LYS A 10 4.81 15.87 -14.54
N ASP A 11 4.38 17.12 -14.69
CA ASP A 11 5.10 18.13 -15.48
C ASP A 11 6.15 18.84 -14.61
N TYR A 12 7.41 18.62 -14.92
CA TYR A 12 8.55 19.24 -14.24
C TYR A 12 9.13 20.42 -15.02
N SER A 13 8.48 20.90 -16.10
CA SER A 13 9.01 21.97 -16.95
C SER A 13 9.25 23.29 -16.22
N ALA A 14 8.51 23.54 -15.13
CA ALA A 14 8.70 24.72 -14.29
C ALA A 14 9.81 24.57 -13.23
N LEU A 15 10.36 23.36 -13.04
CA LEU A 15 11.46 23.12 -12.10
C LEU A 15 12.80 23.50 -12.75
N GLU A 16 13.42 24.55 -12.26
CA GLU A 16 14.72 25.01 -12.74
C GLU A 16 15.86 24.25 -12.06
N ILE A 17 16.69 23.55 -12.84
CA ILE A 17 17.93 22.90 -12.37
C ILE A 17 19.13 23.64 -12.96
N LYS A 18 20.12 23.98 -12.11
CA LYS A 18 21.31 24.71 -12.47
C LYS A 18 22.57 23.94 -12.11
N ASP A 19 23.70 24.32 -12.69
CA ASP A 19 25.02 23.75 -12.42
C ASP A 19 25.79 24.46 -11.30
N ASP A 20 25.07 25.21 -10.44
CA ASP A 20 25.63 25.98 -9.33
C ASP A 20 25.97 25.09 -8.12
N SER A 21 25.02 24.39 -7.53
CA SER A 21 25.27 23.43 -6.47
C SER A 21 24.13 22.39 -6.35
N TYR A 22 24.48 21.19 -5.89
CA TYR A 22 23.48 20.15 -5.58
C TYR A 22 22.49 20.62 -4.52
N TRP A 23 22.98 21.29 -3.46
CA TRP A 23 22.12 21.81 -2.39
C TRP A 23 21.10 22.82 -2.90
N ALA A 24 21.53 23.79 -3.72
CA ALA A 24 20.63 24.77 -4.31
C ALA A 24 19.57 24.14 -5.21
N ASN A 25 19.90 23.04 -5.91
CA ASN A 25 18.91 22.29 -6.67
C ASN A 25 17.91 21.55 -5.78
N ILE A 26 18.33 21.02 -4.64
CA ILE A 26 17.42 20.44 -3.64
C ILE A 26 16.45 21.50 -3.10
N GLU A 27 16.93 22.70 -2.78
CA GLU A 27 16.07 23.80 -2.32
C GLU A 27 15.05 24.21 -3.38
N ARG A 28 15.43 24.32 -4.66
CA ARG A 28 14.50 24.61 -5.78
C ARG A 28 13.46 23.48 -5.96
N ALA A 29 13.88 22.23 -5.85
CA ALA A 29 12.97 21.09 -5.93
C ALA A 29 11.96 21.09 -4.77
N ASN A 30 12.41 21.35 -3.55
CA ASN A 30 11.53 21.45 -2.38
C ASN A 30 10.56 22.61 -2.48
N GLU A 31 11.02 23.79 -2.95
CA GLU A 31 10.15 24.94 -3.18
C GLU A 31 9.10 24.65 -4.27
N TRP A 32 9.52 24.00 -5.35
CA TRP A 32 8.61 23.59 -6.42
C TRP A 32 7.56 22.58 -5.91
N ASP A 33 7.97 21.53 -5.19
CA ASP A 33 7.04 20.55 -4.60
C ASP A 33 6.07 21.19 -3.60
N TYR A 34 6.56 22.14 -2.78
CA TYR A 34 5.72 22.90 -1.86
C TYR A 34 4.66 23.72 -2.61
N ASN A 35 5.07 24.43 -3.67
CA ASN A 35 4.16 25.23 -4.47
C ASN A 35 3.11 24.36 -5.17
N GLU A 36 3.48 23.18 -5.71
CA GLU A 36 2.56 22.20 -6.27
C GLU A 36 1.55 21.70 -5.24
N MET A 37 2.01 21.43 -4.01
CA MET A 37 1.13 21.02 -2.91
C MET A 37 0.14 22.12 -2.54
N ILE A 38 0.61 23.36 -2.37
CA ILE A 38 -0.27 24.50 -2.02
C ILE A 38 -1.26 24.83 -3.14
N ALA A 39 -0.85 24.66 -4.39
CA ALA A 39 -1.73 24.89 -5.55
C ALA A 39 -2.95 23.95 -5.62
N LYS A 40 -2.94 22.87 -4.84
CA LYS A 40 -4.09 21.95 -4.71
C LYS A 40 -5.16 22.45 -3.73
N ALA A 41 -4.81 23.39 -2.84
CA ALA A 41 -5.73 23.91 -1.84
C ALA A 41 -6.97 24.54 -2.49
N GLY A 42 -8.15 24.14 -2.02
CA GLY A 42 -9.44 24.62 -2.55
C GLY A 42 -9.85 24.03 -3.91
N LYS A 43 -9.08 23.08 -4.45
CA LYS A 43 -9.45 22.35 -5.68
C LYS A 43 -10.03 20.98 -5.32
N PRO A 44 -10.86 20.39 -6.21
CA PRO A 44 -11.24 18.98 -6.08
C PRO A 44 -10.02 18.07 -6.06
N VAL A 45 -10.15 16.93 -5.37
CA VAL A 45 -9.11 15.90 -5.36
C VAL A 45 -8.87 15.36 -6.77
N ASP A 46 -7.62 15.38 -7.22
CA ASP A 46 -7.20 14.76 -8.47
C ASP A 46 -6.98 13.26 -8.24
N LYS A 47 -7.92 12.45 -8.72
CA LYS A 47 -7.83 10.97 -8.61
C LYS A 47 -6.86 10.35 -9.61
N ASP A 48 -6.35 11.10 -10.58
CA ASP A 48 -5.38 10.61 -11.55
C ASP A 48 -3.93 10.78 -11.07
N GLU A 49 -3.72 11.55 -10.00
CA GLU A 49 -2.40 11.75 -9.40
C GLU A 49 -1.82 10.46 -8.83
N TRP A 50 -0.56 10.19 -9.15
CA TRP A 50 0.22 9.08 -8.58
C TRP A 50 1.14 9.58 -7.47
N LEU A 51 1.17 8.85 -6.34
CA LEU A 51 2.03 9.18 -5.20
C LEU A 51 3.41 8.52 -5.27
N MET A 52 3.56 7.51 -6.12
CA MET A 52 4.83 6.84 -6.39
C MET A 52 5.15 6.92 -7.87
N THR A 53 6.44 6.96 -8.18
CA THR A 53 6.91 6.90 -9.56
C THR A 53 6.88 5.45 -10.09
N PRO A 54 6.74 5.23 -11.42
CA PRO A 54 6.66 3.88 -11.99
C PRO A 54 7.85 2.96 -11.73
N GLN A 55 9.04 3.51 -11.48
CA GLN A 55 10.24 2.76 -11.14
C GLN A 55 10.37 2.41 -9.65
N THR A 56 9.41 2.78 -8.83
CA THR A 56 9.39 2.43 -7.41
C THR A 56 8.96 0.98 -7.24
N VAL A 57 9.82 0.14 -6.66
CA VAL A 57 9.49 -1.25 -6.30
C VAL A 57 8.69 -1.24 -5.01
N ASN A 58 7.43 -0.89 -5.10
CA ASN A 58 6.47 -0.84 -4.02
C ASN A 58 5.04 -0.75 -4.58
N ALA A 59 4.05 -0.75 -3.68
CA ALA A 59 2.64 -0.46 -3.94
C ALA A 59 2.12 0.49 -2.86
N TYR A 60 0.89 0.98 -2.98
CA TYR A 60 0.27 1.74 -1.91
C TYR A 60 -1.26 1.70 -1.97
N TYR A 61 -1.89 1.83 -0.80
CA TYR A 61 -3.26 2.25 -0.61
C TYR A 61 -3.31 3.74 -0.24
N ASN A 62 -4.19 4.51 -0.86
CA ASN A 62 -4.44 5.90 -0.49
C ASN A 62 -5.85 6.04 0.08
N PRO A 63 -6.02 6.26 1.41
CA PRO A 63 -7.33 6.38 2.02
C PRO A 63 -8.10 7.62 1.55
N THR A 64 -7.41 8.70 1.17
CA THR A 64 -8.08 9.96 0.76
C THR A 64 -8.71 9.88 -0.62
N THR A 65 -8.30 8.93 -1.45
CA THR A 65 -8.88 8.65 -2.77
C THR A 65 -9.53 7.27 -2.84
N ASN A 66 -9.39 6.45 -1.77
CA ASN A 66 -9.84 5.07 -1.67
C ASN A 66 -9.35 4.23 -2.87
N GLU A 67 -8.05 4.23 -3.09
CA GLU A 67 -7.41 3.58 -4.22
C GLU A 67 -6.19 2.75 -3.85
N ILE A 68 -5.92 1.72 -4.65
CA ILE A 68 -4.68 0.94 -4.63
C ILE A 68 -3.89 1.18 -5.90
N CYS A 69 -2.57 1.22 -5.79
CA CYS A 69 -1.65 1.51 -6.89
C CYS A 69 -0.47 0.55 -6.90
N PHE A 70 -0.18 0.01 -8.09
CA PHE A 70 0.93 -0.92 -8.34
C PHE A 70 1.81 -0.37 -9.46
N PRO A 71 2.89 0.38 -9.14
CA PRO A 71 3.87 0.85 -10.11
C PRO A 71 4.48 -0.29 -10.92
N ALA A 72 4.90 -0.01 -12.16
CA ALA A 72 5.44 -1.01 -13.06
C ALA A 72 6.61 -1.82 -12.46
N ALA A 73 7.44 -1.18 -11.65
CA ALA A 73 8.63 -1.82 -11.10
C ALA A 73 8.35 -2.95 -10.10
N ILE A 74 7.18 -3.02 -9.45
CA ILE A 74 6.83 -4.15 -8.59
C ILE A 74 6.29 -5.34 -9.41
N LEU A 75 5.85 -5.12 -10.66
CA LEU A 75 5.26 -6.13 -11.52
C LEU A 75 6.31 -6.95 -12.28
N GLN A 76 7.35 -7.39 -11.57
CA GLN A 76 8.46 -8.19 -12.06
C GLN A 76 8.97 -9.15 -10.97
N PRO A 77 9.77 -10.17 -11.32
CA PRO A 77 10.35 -11.04 -10.30
C PRO A 77 11.11 -10.27 -9.20
N PRO A 78 10.97 -10.69 -7.94
CA PRO A 78 10.31 -11.91 -7.46
C PRO A 78 8.81 -11.77 -7.18
N PHE A 79 8.20 -10.60 -7.39
CA PHE A 79 6.80 -10.36 -7.05
C PHE A 79 5.83 -10.93 -8.09
N PHE A 80 6.15 -10.76 -9.39
CA PHE A 80 5.35 -11.28 -10.49
C PHE A 80 6.24 -11.83 -11.60
N ASP A 81 5.95 -13.06 -12.06
CA ASP A 81 6.58 -13.66 -13.21
C ASP A 81 5.52 -14.35 -14.10
N MET A 82 5.42 -13.92 -15.36
CA MET A 82 4.46 -14.49 -16.32
C MET A 82 4.70 -15.98 -16.62
N ASN A 83 5.91 -16.50 -16.34
CA ASN A 83 6.28 -17.88 -16.57
C ASN A 83 6.25 -18.73 -15.30
N ALA A 84 5.95 -18.13 -14.14
CA ALA A 84 5.81 -18.85 -12.87
C ALA A 84 4.42 -19.47 -12.74
N ASP A 85 4.32 -20.51 -11.93
CA ASP A 85 3.04 -21.11 -11.56
C ASP A 85 2.14 -20.09 -10.85
N ASP A 86 0.82 -20.24 -11.01
CA ASP A 86 -0.17 -19.39 -10.37
C ASP A 86 0.02 -19.34 -8.84
N ALA A 87 0.36 -20.47 -8.21
CA ALA A 87 0.64 -20.53 -6.78
C ALA A 87 1.73 -19.54 -6.37
N MET A 88 2.79 -19.40 -7.16
CA MET A 88 3.88 -18.45 -6.89
C MET A 88 3.39 -17.01 -7.03
N ASN A 89 2.68 -16.69 -8.10
CA ASN A 89 2.16 -15.34 -8.32
C ASN A 89 1.10 -14.95 -7.29
N TYR A 90 0.20 -15.85 -6.92
CA TYR A 90 -0.75 -15.61 -5.81
C TYR A 90 -0.03 -15.46 -4.46
N GLY A 91 1.03 -16.23 -4.21
CA GLY A 91 1.84 -16.14 -2.99
C GLY A 91 2.75 -14.91 -2.91
N ALA A 92 2.98 -14.22 -4.02
CA ALA A 92 3.83 -13.03 -4.12
C ALA A 92 3.00 -11.77 -4.40
N ILE A 93 2.81 -11.39 -5.66
CA ILE A 93 2.06 -10.17 -5.99
C ILE A 93 0.59 -10.25 -5.51
N GLY A 94 -0.01 -11.44 -5.48
CA GLY A 94 -1.35 -11.63 -4.94
C GLY A 94 -1.46 -11.22 -3.47
N VAL A 95 -0.46 -11.55 -2.65
CA VAL A 95 -0.40 -11.11 -1.25
C VAL A 95 -0.24 -9.59 -1.16
N VAL A 96 0.60 -8.98 -2.01
CA VAL A 96 0.74 -7.52 -2.06
C VAL A 96 -0.59 -6.84 -2.43
N ILE A 97 -1.30 -7.38 -3.41
CA ILE A 97 -2.63 -6.86 -3.80
C ILE A 97 -3.61 -6.93 -2.62
N GLY A 98 -3.66 -8.06 -1.93
CA GLY A 98 -4.51 -8.23 -0.76
C GLY A 98 -4.08 -7.34 0.43
N HIS A 99 -2.77 -7.11 0.61
CA HIS A 99 -2.19 -6.19 1.59
C HIS A 99 -2.71 -4.76 1.36
N GLU A 100 -2.58 -4.22 0.16
CA GLU A 100 -3.05 -2.88 -0.15
C GLU A 100 -4.57 -2.74 -0.01
N MET A 101 -5.33 -3.76 -0.39
CA MET A 101 -6.78 -3.77 -0.15
C MET A 101 -7.12 -3.76 1.34
N THR A 102 -6.34 -4.46 2.16
CA THR A 102 -6.58 -4.59 3.61
C THR A 102 -6.27 -3.29 4.35
N HIS A 103 -5.35 -2.46 3.85
CA HIS A 103 -5.08 -1.13 4.41
C HIS A 103 -6.32 -0.24 4.51
N GLY A 104 -7.33 -0.42 3.66
CA GLY A 104 -8.61 0.27 3.78
C GLY A 104 -9.39 -0.06 5.06
N PHE A 105 -9.01 -1.12 5.77
CA PHE A 105 -9.67 -1.66 6.96
C PHE A 105 -8.72 -1.85 8.15
N ASP A 106 -7.48 -1.39 8.07
CA ASP A 106 -6.54 -1.37 9.18
C ASP A 106 -6.91 -0.29 10.23
N ASP A 107 -6.10 -0.12 11.25
CA ASP A 107 -6.34 0.82 12.35
C ASP A 107 -6.39 2.29 11.89
N GLN A 108 -5.73 2.63 10.79
CA GLN A 108 -5.73 3.99 10.21
C GLN A 108 -6.74 4.11 9.07
N GLY A 109 -6.73 3.17 8.11
CA GLY A 109 -7.57 3.23 6.93
C GLY A 109 -9.06 3.13 7.25
N ARG A 110 -9.46 2.37 8.26
CA ARG A 110 -10.85 2.26 8.71
C ARG A 110 -11.48 3.60 9.15
N GLN A 111 -10.66 4.61 9.41
CA GLN A 111 -11.13 5.95 9.82
C GLN A 111 -11.61 6.79 8.64
N TYR A 112 -11.39 6.32 7.40
CA TYR A 112 -11.85 6.99 6.19
C TYR A 112 -13.05 6.28 5.60
N ASP A 113 -14.02 7.07 5.11
CA ASP A 113 -15.14 6.53 4.36
C ASP A 113 -14.75 6.23 2.89
N LYS A 114 -15.65 5.61 2.16
CA LYS A 114 -15.42 5.25 0.75
C LYS A 114 -15.15 6.44 -0.19
N ASP A 115 -15.49 7.65 0.25
CA ASP A 115 -15.31 8.88 -0.50
C ASP A 115 -14.00 9.61 -0.13
N GLY A 116 -13.22 9.03 0.80
CA GLY A 116 -11.93 9.53 1.25
C GLY A 116 -12.01 10.58 2.35
N ASN A 117 -13.15 10.73 2.98
CA ASN A 117 -13.31 11.65 4.10
C ASN A 117 -12.90 10.97 5.40
N LEU A 118 -12.18 11.70 6.27
CA LEU A 118 -11.92 11.26 7.64
C LEU A 118 -13.24 11.29 8.41
N LYS A 119 -13.88 10.14 8.50
CA LYS A 119 -15.22 9.98 9.07
C LYS A 119 -15.37 8.60 9.67
N ASP A 120 -15.70 8.55 10.95
CA ASP A 120 -16.07 7.29 11.58
C ASP A 120 -17.43 6.81 11.03
N TRP A 121 -17.38 5.67 10.34
CA TRP A 121 -18.53 5.01 9.71
C TRP A 121 -18.81 3.62 10.28
N TRP A 122 -17.95 3.17 11.17
CA TRP A 122 -18.11 1.91 11.88
C TRP A 122 -19.14 2.05 13.01
N THR A 123 -19.83 0.96 13.32
CA THR A 123 -20.63 0.93 14.54
C THR A 123 -19.71 0.81 15.76
N GLU A 124 -20.18 1.26 16.92
CA GLU A 124 -19.42 1.11 18.18
C GLU A 124 -19.08 -0.35 18.46
N GLU A 125 -19.99 -1.28 18.13
CA GLU A 125 -19.78 -2.72 18.30
C GLU A 125 -18.69 -3.24 17.36
N ASP A 126 -18.69 -2.83 16.10
CA ASP A 126 -17.67 -3.25 15.14
C ASP A 126 -16.29 -2.67 15.49
N ALA A 127 -16.24 -1.41 15.89
CA ALA A 127 -15.01 -0.77 16.35
C ALA A 127 -14.42 -1.52 17.57
N LYS A 128 -15.24 -1.86 18.54
CA LYS A 128 -14.81 -2.62 19.71
C LYS A 128 -14.29 -4.02 19.35
N LYS A 129 -15.01 -4.74 18.49
CA LYS A 129 -14.56 -6.06 18.02
C LYS A 129 -13.24 -5.97 17.24
N PHE A 130 -13.05 -4.92 16.45
CA PHE A 130 -11.80 -4.67 15.76
C PHE A 130 -10.65 -4.46 16.76
N GLU A 131 -10.83 -3.60 17.75
CA GLU A 131 -9.83 -3.30 18.78
C GLU A 131 -9.44 -4.53 19.60
N GLU A 132 -10.41 -5.36 19.98
CA GLU A 132 -10.18 -6.62 20.70
C GLU A 132 -9.31 -7.59 19.87
N ARG A 133 -9.55 -7.69 18.56
CA ARG A 133 -8.76 -8.53 17.64
C ARG A 133 -7.39 -7.94 17.35
N ALA A 134 -7.32 -6.62 17.13
CA ALA A 134 -6.08 -5.91 16.91
C ALA A 134 -5.12 -6.04 18.09
N GLN A 135 -5.65 -6.01 19.33
CA GLN A 135 -4.84 -6.17 20.54
C GLN A 135 -4.12 -7.54 20.60
N VAL A 136 -4.72 -8.59 20.05
CA VAL A 136 -4.07 -9.91 19.97
C VAL A 136 -2.82 -9.82 19.10
N MET A 137 -2.93 -9.12 17.97
CA MET A 137 -1.79 -8.91 17.06
C MET A 137 -0.71 -8.02 17.70
N VAL A 138 -1.10 -6.93 18.34
CA VAL A 138 -0.17 -6.07 19.10
C VAL A 138 0.63 -6.89 20.11
N ASN A 139 -0.04 -7.67 20.95
CA ASN A 139 0.60 -8.47 21.99
C ASN A 139 1.56 -9.55 21.38
N PHE A 140 1.17 -10.12 20.24
CA PHE A 140 2.03 -11.09 19.55
C PHE A 140 3.33 -10.43 19.08
N PHE A 141 3.25 -9.31 18.38
CA PHE A 141 4.44 -8.62 17.86
C PHE A 141 5.28 -8.01 18.98
N ASP A 142 4.68 -7.48 20.05
CA ASP A 142 5.40 -7.01 21.24
C ASP A 142 6.22 -8.14 21.91
N SER A 143 5.83 -9.40 21.74
CA SER A 143 6.55 -10.54 22.28
C SER A 143 7.80 -10.94 21.48
N ILE A 144 7.95 -10.42 20.24
CA ILE A 144 9.06 -10.78 19.36
C ILE A 144 10.30 -9.98 19.72
N GLU A 145 11.36 -10.68 20.12
CA GLU A 145 12.68 -10.09 20.34
C GLU A 145 13.41 -9.96 18.99
N VAL A 146 13.65 -8.73 18.54
CA VAL A 146 14.29 -8.42 17.25
C VAL A 146 15.80 -8.25 17.36
N ALA A 147 16.31 -7.99 18.58
CA ALA A 147 17.73 -7.97 18.93
C ALA A 147 17.82 -8.19 20.44
N PRO A 148 18.99 -8.62 21.00
CA PRO A 148 19.14 -8.90 22.42
C PRO A 148 18.58 -7.78 23.32
N GLY A 149 17.51 -8.07 24.05
CA GLY A 149 16.80 -7.12 24.94
C GLY A 149 15.94 -6.08 24.23
N VAL A 150 15.76 -6.15 22.89
CA VAL A 150 14.95 -5.22 22.10
C VAL A 150 13.77 -5.95 21.48
N HIS A 151 12.57 -5.56 21.84
CA HIS A 151 11.34 -6.11 21.29
C HIS A 151 10.76 -5.24 20.15
N ALA A 152 10.02 -5.87 19.26
CA ALA A 152 9.22 -5.16 18.28
C ALA A 152 8.16 -4.29 18.99
N ASN A 153 7.65 -3.28 18.30
CA ASN A 153 6.55 -2.46 18.79
C ASN A 153 5.28 -2.79 17.99
N GLY A 154 4.48 -3.70 18.53
CA GLY A 154 3.28 -4.19 17.86
C GLY A 154 2.24 -3.10 17.60
N SER A 155 2.15 -2.09 18.45
CA SER A 155 1.26 -0.94 18.22
C SER A 155 1.74 -0.06 17.05
N LEU A 156 3.04 0.14 16.92
CA LEU A 156 3.63 0.94 15.83
C LEU A 156 3.43 0.26 14.47
N THR A 157 3.54 -1.05 14.43
CA THR A 157 3.50 -1.84 13.19
C THR A 157 2.13 -2.46 12.91
N LEU A 158 1.10 -2.10 13.69
CA LEU A 158 -0.20 -2.77 13.66
C LEU A 158 -0.84 -2.75 12.27
N GLY A 159 -0.89 -1.60 11.60
CA GLY A 159 -1.49 -1.47 10.27
C GLY A 159 -0.86 -2.39 9.25
N GLU A 160 0.48 -2.41 9.18
CA GLU A 160 1.25 -3.29 8.30
C GLU A 160 1.02 -4.78 8.62
N ASN A 161 0.99 -5.13 9.90
CA ASN A 161 0.75 -6.50 10.33
C ASN A 161 -0.67 -6.99 10.00
N ILE A 162 -1.67 -6.11 10.11
CA ILE A 162 -3.06 -6.37 9.68
C ILE A 162 -3.10 -6.56 8.16
N ALA A 163 -2.44 -5.68 7.42
CA ALA A 163 -2.40 -5.70 5.96
C ALA A 163 -1.74 -6.98 5.43
N ASP A 164 -0.61 -7.39 5.99
CA ASP A 164 0.09 -8.64 5.63
C ASP A 164 -0.77 -9.88 5.92
N HIS A 165 -1.37 -9.95 7.11
CA HIS A 165 -2.22 -11.08 7.48
C HIS A 165 -3.46 -11.17 6.60
N GLY A 166 -4.13 -10.04 6.35
CA GLY A 166 -5.29 -9.95 5.46
C GLY A 166 -4.93 -10.28 4.02
N GLY A 167 -3.80 -9.76 3.54
CA GLY A 167 -3.25 -10.00 2.22
C GLY A 167 -3.02 -11.48 1.94
N LEU A 168 -2.36 -12.16 2.87
CA LEU A 168 -2.11 -13.59 2.75
C LEU A 168 -3.41 -14.41 2.71
N GLN A 169 -4.37 -14.12 3.59
CA GLN A 169 -5.64 -14.83 3.65
C GLN A 169 -6.48 -14.62 2.39
N VAL A 170 -6.60 -13.38 1.92
CA VAL A 170 -7.38 -13.02 0.73
C VAL A 170 -6.78 -13.66 -0.51
N SER A 171 -5.46 -13.56 -0.69
CA SER A 171 -4.77 -14.15 -1.84
C SER A 171 -4.86 -15.67 -1.86
N PHE A 172 -4.68 -16.32 -0.71
CA PHE A 172 -4.81 -17.79 -0.62
C PHE A 172 -6.23 -18.25 -0.91
N GLN A 173 -7.25 -17.52 -0.45
CA GLN A 173 -8.64 -17.87 -0.78
C GLN A 173 -8.92 -17.64 -2.26
N ALA A 174 -8.42 -16.57 -2.85
CA ALA A 174 -8.54 -16.31 -4.28
C ALA A 174 -7.88 -17.41 -5.13
N PHE A 175 -6.68 -17.85 -4.72
CA PHE A 175 -5.99 -18.98 -5.35
C PHE A 175 -6.82 -20.27 -5.30
N LYS A 176 -7.37 -20.63 -4.12
CA LYS A 176 -8.23 -21.80 -3.99
C LYS A 176 -9.44 -21.70 -4.92
N ASN A 177 -10.12 -20.55 -4.94
CA ASN A 177 -11.30 -20.36 -5.79
C ASN A 177 -10.96 -20.50 -7.29
N ALA A 178 -9.80 -20.00 -7.71
CA ALA A 178 -9.34 -20.10 -9.09
C ALA A 178 -8.98 -21.53 -9.50
N THR A 179 -8.52 -22.36 -8.55
CA THR A 179 -8.03 -23.71 -8.80
C THR A 179 -9.06 -24.81 -8.50
N GLU A 180 -10.19 -24.51 -7.88
CA GLU A 180 -11.27 -25.48 -7.61
C GLU A 180 -11.81 -26.14 -8.89
N ALA A 181 -11.88 -25.40 -10.00
CA ALA A 181 -12.35 -25.89 -11.29
C ALA A 181 -11.25 -26.59 -12.13
N ALA A 182 -9.99 -26.41 -11.78
CA ALA A 182 -8.82 -26.98 -12.44
C ALA A 182 -7.80 -27.41 -11.37
N PRO A 183 -7.90 -28.65 -10.82
CA PRO A 183 -6.95 -29.12 -9.82
C PRO A 183 -5.52 -29.05 -10.35
N LEU A 184 -4.63 -28.47 -9.54
CA LEU A 184 -3.21 -28.37 -9.87
C LEU A 184 -2.58 -29.76 -9.91
N GLU A 185 -1.72 -30.00 -10.90
CA GLU A 185 -0.77 -31.10 -10.84
C GLU A 185 0.24 -30.78 -9.73
N ILE A 186 0.42 -31.72 -8.80
CA ILE A 186 1.48 -31.61 -7.80
C ILE A 186 2.80 -31.84 -8.55
N VAL A 187 3.60 -30.81 -8.65
CA VAL A 187 4.98 -30.91 -9.14
C VAL A 187 5.85 -31.28 -7.96
N ASP A 188 6.46 -32.48 -8.01
CA ASP A 188 7.39 -32.99 -6.99
C ASP A 188 8.71 -32.18 -6.94
#